data_5bcdfcd0809849f4de59bda8d65d5566
#
_entry.id   5bcdfcd0809849f4de59bda8d65d5566
#
_cell.length_a   1.000
_cell.length_b   1.000
_cell.length_c   1.000
_cell.angle_alpha   90.00
_cell.angle_beta   90.00
_cell.angle_gamma   90.00
#
_symmetry.space_group_name_H-M   'P 1'
#
loop_
_entity.id
_entity.type
_entity.pdbx_description
1 polymer ?
#
loop_
_entity_poly.entity_id
_entity_poly.type
_entity_poly.pdbx_seq_one_letter_code
_entity_poly.pdbx_strand_id
1 'polypeptide(L)'
;MPTVMVVPFRKSGQSYEEAIRDNSDMRMAISKVNEGFIKQGVETKDLLTSLNNANTYQVRMGDGMSLDDAILINSGADVSVSVDINQDVNDGGVPLTLQAIEIATGNTLATKSEISGRKRTTADVLCGVMAQAMVGDFMKQISTRMATKISTGQSVAVRFTIDPGSAI
;
A
#
# COMPACT_ATOMS: atom_id res chain seq x y z
N MET A 1 -15.43 -2.19 2.64
CA MET A 1 -14.18 -1.48 2.94
C MET A 1 -13.01 -2.42 2.67
N PRO A 2 -12.05 -2.06 1.84
CA PRO A 2 -10.93 -2.95 1.54
C PRO A 2 -9.99 -3.07 2.74
N THR A 3 -9.30 -4.20 2.82
CA THR A 3 -8.20 -4.41 3.76
C THR A 3 -6.90 -3.95 3.10
N VAL A 4 -6.10 -3.19 3.81
CA VAL A 4 -4.91 -2.52 3.27
C VAL A 4 -3.64 -3.07 3.92
N MET A 5 -2.59 -3.25 3.14
CA MET A 5 -1.23 -3.43 3.64
C MET A 5 -0.37 -2.26 3.17
N VAL A 6 0.23 -1.54 4.11
CA VAL A 6 1.15 -0.45 3.80
C VAL A 6 2.56 -1.03 3.65
N VAL A 7 3.19 -0.73 2.53
CA VAL A 7 4.50 -1.26 2.16
C VAL A 7 5.44 -0.14 1.73
N PRO A 8 6.77 -0.32 1.83
CA PRO A 8 7.69 0.67 1.28
C PRO A 8 7.72 0.59 -0.25
N PHE A 9 7.94 1.73 -0.89
CA PHE A 9 8.31 1.74 -2.31
C PHE A 9 9.66 1.03 -2.47
N ARG A 10 9.77 0.20 -3.50
CA ARG A 10 10.99 -0.57 -3.78
C ARG A 10 11.68 -0.06 -5.02
N LYS A 11 12.99 0.11 -4.93
CA LYS A 11 13.81 0.29 -6.12
C LYS A 11 13.92 -1.05 -6.86
N SER A 12 14.27 -0.98 -8.14
CA SER A 12 14.43 -2.21 -8.94
C SER A 12 15.41 -3.18 -8.27
N GLY A 13 14.97 -4.43 -8.11
CA GLY A 13 15.77 -5.47 -7.46
C GLY A 13 15.80 -5.43 -5.94
N GLN A 14 15.11 -4.50 -5.31
CA GLN A 14 15.05 -4.37 -3.86
C GLN A 14 13.85 -5.12 -3.29
N SER A 15 14.03 -5.79 -2.14
CA SER A 15 12.93 -6.40 -1.39
C SER A 15 12.31 -5.40 -0.40
N TYR A 16 11.13 -5.72 0.12
CA TYR A 16 10.51 -4.93 1.19
C TYR A 16 11.42 -4.86 2.42
N GLU A 17 12.01 -5.97 2.80
CA GLU A 17 12.93 -6.01 3.93
C GLU A 17 14.10 -5.05 3.74
N GLU A 18 14.73 -5.07 2.56
CA GLU A 18 15.84 -4.17 2.25
C GLU A 18 15.40 -2.70 2.24
N ALA A 19 14.19 -2.42 1.79
CA ALA A 19 13.66 -1.06 1.72
C ALA A 19 13.43 -0.45 3.11
N ILE A 20 13.16 -1.27 4.12
CA ILE A 20 12.91 -0.78 5.50
C ILE A 20 14.10 -0.98 6.43
N ARG A 21 15.04 -1.86 6.07
CA ARG A 21 16.24 -2.09 6.87
C ARG A 21 17.07 -0.80 6.92
N ASP A 22 17.45 -0.40 8.11
CA ASP A 22 18.26 0.82 8.34
C ASP A 22 17.64 2.11 7.79
N ASN A 23 16.33 2.10 7.55
CA ASN A 23 15.60 3.27 7.07
C ASN A 23 14.50 3.65 8.08
N SER A 24 14.90 4.42 9.09
CA SER A 24 13.97 4.83 10.15
C SER A 24 12.87 5.77 9.64
N ASP A 25 13.16 6.61 8.66
CA ASP A 25 12.18 7.52 8.07
C ASP A 25 11.07 6.74 7.38
N MET A 26 11.44 5.70 6.62
CA MET A 26 10.48 4.83 5.95
C MET A 26 9.62 4.06 6.95
N ARG A 27 10.23 3.50 8.00
CA ARG A 27 9.48 2.80 9.04
C ARG A 27 8.50 3.71 9.76
N MET A 28 8.92 4.94 10.07
CA MET A 28 8.05 5.92 10.70
C MET A 28 6.88 6.30 9.78
N ALA A 29 7.15 6.55 8.50
CA ALA A 29 6.12 6.89 7.53
C ALA A 29 5.10 5.76 7.38
N ILE A 30 5.55 4.51 7.25
CA ILE A 30 4.67 3.35 7.17
C ILE A 30 3.80 3.25 8.42
N SER A 31 4.37 3.41 9.60
CA SER A 31 3.65 3.37 10.87
C SER A 31 2.56 4.43 10.93
N LYS A 32 2.87 5.66 10.49
CA LYS A 32 1.91 6.77 10.51
C LYS A 32 0.83 6.64 9.46
N VAL A 33 1.14 6.10 8.30
CA VAL A 33 0.13 5.78 7.29
C VAL A 33 -0.82 4.70 7.80
N ASN A 34 -0.29 3.64 8.42
CA ASN A 34 -1.12 2.63 9.07
C ASN A 34 -2.05 3.23 10.12
N GLU A 35 -1.52 4.08 10.98
CA GLU A 35 -2.29 4.76 12.01
C GLU A 35 -3.41 5.60 11.39
N GLY A 36 -3.12 6.30 10.29
CA GLY A 36 -4.10 7.07 9.55
C GLY A 36 -5.24 6.21 9.01
N PHE A 37 -4.93 5.06 8.42
CA PHE A 37 -5.94 4.13 7.93
C PHE A 37 -6.80 3.56 9.08
N ILE A 38 -6.17 3.19 10.17
CA ILE A 38 -6.89 2.70 11.35
C ILE A 38 -7.87 3.75 11.87
N LYS A 39 -7.47 5.00 11.92
CA LYS A 39 -8.34 6.11 12.31
C LYS A 39 -9.53 6.29 11.36
N GLN A 40 -9.38 5.92 10.09
CA GLN A 40 -10.47 5.94 9.12
C GLN A 40 -11.35 4.68 9.18
N GLY A 41 -11.10 3.78 10.11
CA GLY A 41 -11.87 2.54 10.25
C GLY A 41 -11.48 1.45 9.26
N VAL A 42 -10.31 1.55 8.65
CA VAL A 42 -9.82 0.58 7.67
C VAL A 42 -9.02 -0.50 8.38
N GLU A 43 -9.30 -1.75 8.03
CA GLU A 43 -8.49 -2.88 8.52
C GLU A 43 -7.13 -2.88 7.81
N THR A 44 -6.05 -2.95 8.59
CA THR A 44 -4.69 -2.99 8.05
C THR A 44 -4.00 -4.31 8.40
N LYS A 45 -3.16 -4.78 7.50
CA LYS A 45 -2.26 -5.91 7.73
C LYS A 45 -0.85 -5.37 7.91
N ASP A 46 -0.14 -5.92 8.88
CA ASP A 46 1.19 -5.43 9.25
C ASP A 46 2.29 -6.11 8.45
N LEU A 47 3.05 -5.32 7.70
CA LEU A 47 4.17 -5.83 6.90
C LEU A 47 5.25 -6.48 7.75
N LEU A 48 5.61 -5.88 8.89
CA LEU A 48 6.67 -6.42 9.74
C LEU A 48 6.32 -7.80 10.29
N THR A 49 5.07 -7.99 10.72
CA THR A 49 4.57 -9.28 11.15
C THR A 49 4.64 -10.31 10.01
N SER A 50 4.26 -9.90 8.82
CA SER A 50 4.31 -10.76 7.63
C SER A 50 5.75 -11.14 7.25
N LEU A 51 6.68 -10.20 7.38
CA LEU A 51 8.11 -10.48 7.15
C LEU A 51 8.66 -11.45 8.18
N ASN A 52 8.28 -11.31 9.45
CA ASN A 52 8.70 -12.24 10.50
C ASN A 52 8.15 -13.64 10.29
N ASN A 53 7.04 -13.77 9.61
CA ASN A 53 6.42 -15.04 9.27
C ASN A 53 6.79 -15.53 7.86
N ALA A 54 7.82 -14.96 7.27
CA ALA A 54 8.23 -15.21 5.89
C ALA A 54 8.50 -16.70 5.60
N ASN A 55 9.05 -17.45 6.56
CA ASN A 55 9.30 -18.87 6.39
C ASN A 55 8.01 -19.65 6.10
N THR A 56 6.91 -19.27 6.72
CA THR A 56 5.60 -19.87 6.46
C THR A 56 5.13 -19.58 5.04
N TYR A 57 5.36 -18.37 4.55
CA TYR A 57 4.99 -17.98 3.19
C TYR A 57 5.87 -18.67 2.15
N GLN A 58 7.15 -18.90 2.45
CA GLN A 58 8.05 -19.61 1.53
C GLN A 58 7.54 -21.00 1.17
N VAL A 59 6.94 -21.69 2.11
CA VAL A 59 6.36 -23.02 1.88
C VAL A 59 5.19 -22.97 0.90
N ARG A 60 4.54 -21.82 0.81
CA ARG A 60 3.36 -21.61 -0.05
C ARG A 60 3.70 -20.90 -1.37
N MET A 61 4.96 -20.58 -1.57
CA MET A 61 5.38 -19.90 -2.81
C MET A 61 5.32 -20.87 -3.99
N GLY A 62 4.70 -20.40 -5.06
CA GLY A 62 4.81 -21.07 -6.36
C GLY A 62 6.15 -20.77 -7.03
N ASP A 63 6.49 -21.56 -8.03
CA ASP A 63 7.70 -21.32 -8.83
C ASP A 63 7.64 -19.94 -9.49
N GLY A 64 8.73 -19.18 -9.38
CA GLY A 64 8.86 -17.85 -9.97
C GLY A 64 8.22 -16.72 -9.17
N MET A 65 7.61 -17.02 -8.03
CA MET A 65 7.03 -15.99 -7.17
C MET A 65 8.08 -15.42 -6.21
N SER A 66 8.17 -14.11 -6.11
CA SER A 66 9.04 -13.46 -5.13
C SER A 66 8.44 -13.57 -3.72
N LEU A 67 9.30 -13.47 -2.71
CA LEU A 67 8.84 -13.46 -1.32
C LEU A 67 7.88 -12.30 -1.06
N ASP A 68 8.14 -11.13 -1.62
CA ASP A 68 7.27 -9.96 -1.45
C ASP A 68 5.88 -10.19 -2.03
N ASP A 69 5.80 -10.80 -3.22
CA ASP A 69 4.52 -11.14 -3.83
C ASP A 69 3.77 -12.18 -2.99
N ALA A 70 4.49 -13.16 -2.45
CA ALA A 70 3.90 -14.15 -1.56
C ALA A 70 3.35 -13.50 -0.29
N ILE A 71 4.06 -12.54 0.28
CA ILE A 71 3.61 -11.81 1.46
C ILE A 71 2.30 -11.07 1.17
N LEU A 72 2.22 -10.35 0.06
CA LEU A 72 1.01 -9.63 -0.32
C LEU A 72 -0.17 -10.57 -0.55
N ILE A 73 0.02 -11.63 -1.30
CA ILE A 73 -1.04 -12.58 -1.64
C ILE A 73 -1.54 -13.32 -0.39
N ASN A 74 -0.64 -13.74 0.49
CA ASN A 74 -1.00 -14.50 1.67
C ASN A 74 -1.48 -13.64 2.85
N SER A 75 -1.30 -12.32 2.78
CA SER A 75 -1.74 -11.42 3.85
C SER A 75 -3.25 -11.32 3.98
N GLY A 76 -3.98 -11.57 2.92
CA GLY A 76 -5.42 -11.33 2.85
C GLY A 76 -5.78 -9.87 2.59
N ALA A 77 -4.81 -9.02 2.31
CA ALA A 77 -5.09 -7.64 1.95
C ALA A 77 -5.64 -7.54 0.52
N ASP A 78 -6.55 -6.60 0.32
CA ASP A 78 -7.12 -6.31 -1.00
C ASP A 78 -6.28 -5.28 -1.76
N VAL A 79 -5.66 -4.37 -1.02
CA VAL A 79 -4.93 -3.22 -1.56
C VAL A 79 -3.58 -3.11 -0.89
N SER A 80 -2.54 -2.95 -1.69
CA SER A 80 -1.23 -2.52 -1.19
C SER A 80 -1.08 -1.02 -1.37
N VAL A 81 -0.60 -0.35 -0.32
CA VAL A 81 -0.30 1.09 -0.37
C VAL A 81 1.19 1.27 -0.20
N SER A 82 1.86 1.69 -1.26
CA SER A 82 3.29 1.97 -1.20
C SER A 82 3.54 3.40 -0.73
N VAL A 83 4.58 3.54 0.09
CA VAL A 83 5.05 4.81 0.62
C VAL A 83 6.41 5.09 -0.01
N ASP A 84 6.52 6.19 -0.74
CA ASP A 84 7.77 6.64 -1.34
C ASP A 84 8.19 7.96 -0.71
N ILE A 85 9.40 7.99 -0.16
CA ILE A 85 10.00 9.18 0.43
C ILE A 85 11.24 9.53 -0.39
N ASN A 86 11.24 10.70 -0.99
CA ASN A 86 12.41 11.19 -1.68
C ASN A 86 13.22 12.08 -0.74
N GLN A 87 14.39 11.59 -0.34
CA GLN A 87 15.28 12.30 0.59
C GLN A 87 16.28 13.24 -0.11
N ASP A 88 16.30 13.23 -1.44
CA ASP A 88 17.28 13.99 -2.22
C ASP A 88 16.89 15.45 -2.46
N VAL A 89 15.90 15.95 -1.77
CA VAL A 89 15.41 17.33 -1.97
C VAL A 89 16.19 18.30 -1.10
N ASN A 90 16.98 19.12 -1.76
CA ASN A 90 17.88 20.04 -1.07
C ASN A 90 17.22 21.27 -0.47
N ASP A 91 16.02 21.65 -0.89
CA ASP A 91 15.60 23.04 -0.61
C ASP A 91 14.22 23.26 -0.04
N GLY A 92 13.43 22.30 0.23
CA GLY A 92 12.11 22.74 0.55
C GLY A 92 11.22 21.78 1.29
N GLY A 93 11.73 20.67 1.66
CA GLY A 93 10.93 19.69 2.35
C GLY A 93 11.10 18.29 1.80
N VAL A 94 10.36 17.36 2.35
CA VAL A 94 10.42 15.95 1.97
C VAL A 94 9.21 15.60 1.11
N PRO A 95 9.40 15.21 -0.15
CA PRO A 95 8.29 14.69 -0.96
C PRO A 95 7.88 13.31 -0.46
N LEU A 96 6.57 13.13 -0.33
CA LEU A 96 5.97 11.85 0.04
C LEU A 96 4.91 11.49 -0.99
N THR A 97 4.99 10.27 -1.52
CA THR A 97 4.01 9.76 -2.46
C THR A 97 3.38 8.49 -1.90
N LEU A 98 2.06 8.44 -1.92
CA LEU A 98 1.28 7.23 -1.63
C LEU A 98 0.67 6.72 -2.92
N GLN A 99 0.78 5.42 -3.18
CA GLN A 99 0.15 4.78 -4.32
C GLN A 99 -0.57 3.52 -3.87
N ALA A 100 -1.84 3.42 -4.20
CA ALA A 100 -2.66 2.25 -3.90
C ALA A 100 -2.80 1.39 -5.16
N ILE A 101 -2.53 0.10 -5.00
CA ILE A 101 -2.63 -0.89 -6.07
C ILE A 101 -3.52 -2.03 -5.58
N GLU A 102 -4.50 -2.41 -6.39
CA GLU A 102 -5.31 -3.59 -6.13
C GLU A 102 -4.45 -4.83 -6.33
N ILE A 103 -4.31 -5.65 -5.30
CA ILE A 103 -3.39 -6.80 -5.31
C ILE A 103 -3.81 -7.84 -6.35
N ALA A 104 -5.11 -8.10 -6.47
CA ALA A 104 -5.62 -9.12 -7.39
C ALA A 104 -5.37 -8.81 -8.86
N THR A 105 -5.40 -7.54 -9.25
CA THR A 105 -5.33 -7.13 -10.67
C THR A 105 -4.06 -6.37 -11.03
N GLY A 106 -3.37 -5.80 -10.05
CA GLY A 106 -2.24 -4.90 -10.29
C GLY A 106 -2.65 -3.49 -10.73
N ASN A 107 -3.94 -3.18 -10.74
CA ASN A 107 -4.43 -1.87 -11.15
C ASN A 107 -4.17 -0.81 -10.09
N THR A 108 -3.72 0.37 -10.53
CA THR A 108 -3.58 1.52 -9.65
C THR A 108 -4.96 2.09 -9.33
N LEU A 109 -5.27 2.20 -8.04
CA LEU A 109 -6.54 2.73 -7.56
C LEU A 109 -6.46 4.22 -7.22
N ALA A 110 -5.32 4.65 -6.70
CA ALA A 110 -5.13 6.03 -6.27
C ALA A 110 -3.65 6.37 -6.19
N THR A 111 -3.33 7.64 -6.38
CA THR A 111 -1.98 8.17 -6.16
C THR A 111 -2.12 9.56 -5.56
N LYS A 112 -1.33 9.85 -4.54
CA LYS A 112 -1.28 11.16 -3.93
C LYS A 112 0.14 11.52 -3.56
N SER A 113 0.57 12.71 -3.95
CA SER A 113 1.91 13.23 -3.66
C SER A 113 1.80 14.57 -2.98
N GLU A 114 2.61 14.78 -1.95
CA GLU A 114 2.73 16.06 -1.28
C GLU A 114 4.18 16.31 -0.89
N ILE A 115 4.53 17.58 -0.73
CA ILE A 115 5.85 18.00 -0.26
C ILE A 115 5.65 18.72 1.07
N SER A 116 6.38 18.30 2.10
CA SER A 116 6.32 18.98 3.38
C SER A 116 6.90 20.39 3.26
N GLY A 117 6.34 21.34 3.99
CA GLY A 117 6.95 22.67 4.11
C GLY A 117 8.26 22.61 4.88
N ARG A 118 9.03 23.71 4.82
CA ARG A 118 10.23 23.87 5.64
C ARG A 118 9.81 24.01 7.11
N LYS A 119 10.10 23.01 7.90
CA LYS A 119 9.88 23.05 9.35
C LYS A 119 11.17 22.67 10.06
N ARG A 120 11.38 23.25 11.23
CA ARG A 120 12.55 22.96 12.06
C ARG A 120 12.31 21.68 12.86
N THR A 121 12.17 20.57 12.17
CA THR A 121 11.97 19.28 12.81
C THR A 121 12.66 18.21 11.98
N THR A 122 12.73 17.00 12.52
CA THR A 122 13.38 15.88 11.84
C THR A 122 12.54 15.39 10.66
N ALA A 123 13.19 14.78 9.68
CA ALA A 123 12.52 14.28 8.47
C ALA A 123 11.49 13.21 8.80
N ASP A 124 11.76 12.36 9.77
CA ASP A 124 10.83 11.31 10.21
C ASP A 124 9.54 11.88 10.79
N VAL A 125 9.62 12.94 11.60
CA VAL A 125 8.45 13.61 12.16
C VAL A 125 7.63 14.28 11.06
N LEU A 126 8.29 14.97 10.12
CA LEU A 126 7.62 15.60 8.98
C LEU A 126 6.89 14.59 8.12
N CYS A 127 7.55 13.50 7.78
CA CYS A 127 6.95 12.42 7.01
C CYS A 127 5.74 11.82 7.73
N GLY A 128 5.85 11.62 9.04
CA GLY A 128 4.77 11.07 9.83
C GLY A 128 3.53 11.94 9.84
N VAL A 129 3.69 13.23 10.13
CA VAL A 129 2.57 14.19 10.15
C VAL A 129 1.91 14.29 8.77
N MET A 130 2.72 14.43 7.74
CA MET A 130 2.24 14.56 6.37
C MET A 130 1.54 13.30 5.89
N ALA A 131 2.13 12.15 6.15
CA ALA A 131 1.54 10.85 5.78
C ALA A 131 0.16 10.69 6.40
N GLN A 132 0.02 10.99 7.69
CA GLN A 132 -1.25 10.87 8.37
C GLN A 132 -2.31 11.84 7.81
N ALA A 133 -1.90 13.06 7.48
CA ALA A 133 -2.81 14.05 6.89
C ALA A 133 -3.28 13.65 5.48
N MET A 134 -2.45 12.95 4.72
CA MET A 134 -2.79 12.52 3.37
C MET A 134 -3.80 11.38 3.32
N VAL A 135 -3.85 10.54 4.34
CA VAL A 135 -4.62 9.29 4.31
C VAL A 135 -6.12 9.51 4.12
N GLY A 136 -6.68 10.54 4.71
CA GLY A 136 -8.13 10.81 4.61
C GLY A 136 -8.58 10.96 3.16
N ASP A 137 -7.96 11.87 2.41
CA ASP A 137 -8.27 12.09 1.01
C ASP A 137 -7.89 10.89 0.14
N PHE A 138 -6.77 10.27 0.46
CA PHE A 138 -6.30 9.09 -0.25
C PHE A 138 -7.31 7.94 -0.14
N MET A 139 -7.84 7.72 1.06
CA MET A 139 -8.86 6.69 1.28
C MET A 139 -10.16 6.97 0.51
N LYS A 140 -10.54 8.24 0.40
CA LYS A 140 -11.68 8.64 -0.43
C LYS A 140 -11.47 8.25 -1.90
N GLN A 141 -10.28 8.47 -2.43
CA GLN A 141 -9.95 8.07 -3.81
C GLN A 141 -10.06 6.56 -3.98
N ILE A 142 -9.52 5.79 -3.05
CA ILE A 142 -9.58 4.33 -3.09
C ILE A 142 -11.04 3.86 -3.07
N SER A 143 -11.82 4.36 -2.15
CA SER A 143 -13.23 3.98 -1.98
C SER A 143 -14.06 4.33 -3.21
N THR A 144 -13.87 5.51 -3.76
CA THR A 144 -14.56 5.96 -4.96
C THR A 144 -14.21 5.07 -6.14
N ARG A 145 -12.93 4.75 -6.30
CA ARG A 145 -12.48 3.91 -7.42
C ARG A 145 -13.05 2.50 -7.32
N MET A 146 -13.06 1.91 -6.14
CA MET A 146 -13.61 0.58 -5.93
C MET A 146 -15.13 0.56 -6.12
N ALA A 147 -15.83 1.56 -5.63
CA ALA A 147 -17.28 1.69 -5.84
C ALA A 147 -17.61 1.82 -7.32
N THR A 148 -16.84 2.59 -8.07
CA THR A 148 -17.02 2.73 -9.53
C THR A 148 -16.82 1.39 -10.22
N LYS A 149 -15.79 0.64 -9.87
CA LYS A 149 -15.54 -0.69 -10.43
C LYS A 149 -16.73 -1.64 -10.20
N ILE A 150 -17.27 -1.63 -8.99
CA ILE A 150 -18.42 -2.47 -8.65
C ILE A 150 -19.65 -2.05 -9.45
N SER A 151 -19.95 -0.76 -9.52
CA SER A 151 -21.13 -0.25 -10.20
C SER A 151 -21.07 -0.43 -11.71
N THR A 152 -19.89 -0.42 -12.31
CA THR A 152 -19.71 -0.63 -13.76
C THR A 152 -19.62 -2.10 -14.14
N GLY A 153 -19.64 -3.01 -13.16
CA GLY A 153 -19.53 -4.44 -13.42
C GLY A 153 -18.16 -4.88 -13.89
N GLN A 154 -17.12 -4.16 -13.55
CA GLN A 154 -15.75 -4.49 -13.95
C GLN A 154 -15.14 -5.63 -13.17
N SER A 155 -15.87 -6.23 -12.25
CA SER A 155 -15.47 -7.46 -11.58
C SER A 155 -15.61 -8.62 -12.56
N VAL A 156 -14.64 -8.77 -13.41
CA VAL A 156 -14.67 -9.70 -14.54
C VAL A 156 -14.87 -11.14 -14.12
N ALA A 157 -14.29 -11.54 -13.01
CA ALA A 157 -14.42 -12.91 -12.50
C ALA A 157 -15.88 -13.28 -12.22
N VAL A 158 -16.67 -12.36 -11.70
CA VAL A 158 -18.09 -12.56 -11.45
C VAL A 158 -18.86 -12.72 -12.76
N ARG A 159 -18.51 -11.93 -13.77
CA ARG A 159 -19.17 -12.00 -15.08
C ARG A 159 -18.95 -13.32 -15.79
N PHE A 160 -17.78 -13.93 -15.60
CA PHE A 160 -17.50 -15.24 -16.18
C PHE A 160 -18.20 -16.37 -15.45
N THR A 161 -18.38 -16.25 -14.15
CA THR A 161 -19.10 -17.26 -13.39
C THR A 161 -20.59 -17.24 -13.66
N ILE A 162 -21.13 -16.13 -14.13
CA ILE A 162 -22.48 -16.05 -14.64
C ILE A 162 -22.47 -16.49 -16.11
N ASP A 163 -22.20 -17.71 -16.30
CA ASP A 163 -22.11 -18.32 -17.59
C ASP A 163 -23.41 -18.16 -18.39
N PRO A 164 -23.32 -17.96 -19.70
CA PRO A 164 -24.46 -17.96 -20.60
C PRO A 164 -25.37 -19.19 -20.43
N GLY A 165 -24.79 -20.34 -20.10
CA GLY A 165 -25.58 -21.51 -19.81
C GLY A 165 -26.52 -21.37 -18.63
N SER A 166 -26.11 -20.63 -17.63
CA SER A 166 -26.96 -20.38 -16.47
C SER A 166 -27.98 -19.26 -16.69
N ALA A 167 -27.74 -18.43 -17.67
CA ALA A 167 -28.62 -17.31 -18.01
C ALA A 167 -29.78 -17.72 -18.95
N ILE A 168 -29.78 -18.91 -19.40
CA ILE A 168 -30.78 -19.43 -20.33
C ILE A 168 -32.01 -19.97 -19.60
#